data_fdb15dc61e689c0316b88adf7f885aac
#
_entry.id   fdb15dc61e689c0316b88adf7f885aac
#
_cell.length_a   1.000
_cell.length_b   1.000
_cell.length_c   1.000
_cell.angle_alpha   90.00
_cell.angle_beta   90.00
_cell.angle_gamma   90.00
#
_symmetry.space_group_name_H-M   'P 1'
#
loop_
_entity.id
_entity.type
_entity.pdbx_description
1 polymer ?
#
loop_
_entity_poly.entity_id
_entity_poly.type
_entity_poly.pdbx_seq_one_letter_code
_entity_poly.pdbx_strand_id
1 'polypeptide(L)'
;MPSVLIVDDEANVRRMVGALLSAEGYDVRDAGDGASGAARAEEAEPDLVLLDLMIPGALDGMAVLERLRRKFPDLPVIMMSGRAGLADAVKATRLGAVNFLEKPLTPEGVLLAMASALELRIARRERTALRADLGLAGQLVGESPAMDDLRAMIAQIGRAHV
;
A
#
# COMPACT_ATOMS: atom_id res chain seq x y z
N MET A 1 11.15 -3.72 -13.26
CA MET A 1 11.31 -2.55 -12.35
C MET A 1 10.02 -2.24 -11.64
N PRO A 2 10.01 -2.26 -10.30
CA PRO A 2 8.80 -1.87 -9.57
C PRO A 2 8.48 -0.40 -9.77
N SER A 3 7.20 -0.10 -9.92
CA SER A 3 6.71 1.27 -10.11
C SER A 3 6.21 1.85 -8.81
N VAL A 4 6.52 3.11 -8.56
CA VAL A 4 6.15 3.83 -7.34
C VAL A 4 5.46 5.13 -7.72
N LEU A 5 4.37 5.41 -7.05
CA LEU A 5 3.67 6.69 -7.17
C LEU A 5 3.89 7.48 -5.88
N ILE A 6 4.41 8.70 -6.01
CA ILE A 6 4.61 9.61 -4.89
C ILE A 6 3.53 10.69 -4.97
N VAL A 7 2.72 10.80 -3.92
CA VAL A 7 1.66 11.81 -3.83
C VAL A 7 1.96 12.74 -2.67
N ASP A 8 2.38 13.95 -2.97
CA ASP A 8 2.77 14.97 -1.99
C ASP A 8 2.62 16.35 -2.63
N ASP A 9 2.11 17.31 -1.92
CA ASP A 9 1.95 18.68 -2.43
C ASP A 9 3.26 19.46 -2.46
N GLU A 10 4.28 19.02 -1.73
CA GLU A 10 5.59 19.66 -1.73
C GLU A 10 6.46 19.14 -2.88
N ALA A 11 6.72 20.02 -3.84
CA ALA A 11 7.56 19.67 -5.00
C ALA A 11 8.96 19.21 -4.60
N ASN A 12 9.53 19.80 -3.55
CA ASN A 12 10.86 19.42 -3.05
C ASN A 12 10.89 17.98 -2.54
N VAL A 13 9.84 17.54 -1.83
CA VAL A 13 9.72 16.17 -1.35
C VAL A 13 9.61 15.20 -2.53
N ARG A 14 8.75 15.50 -3.50
CA ARG A 14 8.60 14.65 -4.69
C ARG A 14 9.92 14.51 -5.44
N ARG A 15 10.66 15.61 -5.59
CA ARG A 15 11.96 15.61 -6.29
C ARG A 15 13.01 14.81 -5.54
N MET A 16 13.14 15.03 -4.24
CA MET A 16 14.14 14.37 -3.40
C MET A 16 13.88 12.86 -3.32
N VAL A 17 12.67 12.47 -3.00
CA VAL A 17 12.29 11.06 -2.88
C VAL A 17 12.32 10.38 -4.26
N GLY A 18 11.86 11.08 -5.28
CA GLY A 18 11.90 10.57 -6.65
C GLY A 18 13.32 10.28 -7.13
N ALA A 19 14.26 11.18 -6.86
CA ALA A 19 15.66 10.99 -7.21
C ALA A 19 16.28 9.80 -6.44
N LEU A 20 15.98 9.69 -5.14
CA LEU A 20 16.44 8.58 -4.32
C LEU A 20 15.96 7.23 -4.87
N LEU A 21 14.67 7.12 -5.15
CA LEU A 21 14.07 5.88 -5.61
C LEU A 21 14.48 5.53 -7.04
N SER A 22 14.60 6.53 -7.91
CA SER A 22 15.11 6.31 -9.28
C SER A 22 16.53 5.77 -9.26
N ALA A 23 17.38 6.28 -8.38
CA ALA A 23 18.74 5.79 -8.22
C ALA A 23 18.80 4.32 -7.77
N GLU A 24 17.77 3.86 -7.05
CA GLU A 24 17.67 2.47 -6.59
C GLU A 24 16.96 1.55 -7.61
N GLY A 25 16.61 2.06 -8.78
CA GLY A 25 16.03 1.26 -9.84
C GLY A 25 14.50 1.24 -9.88
N TYR A 26 13.83 2.06 -9.10
CA TYR A 26 12.37 2.17 -9.16
C TYR A 26 11.93 3.04 -10.33
N ASP A 27 10.81 2.68 -10.92
CA ASP A 27 10.14 3.52 -11.93
C ASP A 27 9.21 4.49 -11.18
N VAL A 28 9.56 5.77 -11.16
CA VAL A 28 8.90 6.76 -10.30
C VAL A 28 7.95 7.64 -11.10
N ARG A 29 6.72 7.77 -10.61
CA ARG A 29 5.75 8.77 -11.03
C ARG A 29 5.34 9.59 -9.82
N ASP A 30 4.86 10.81 -10.02
CA ASP A 30 4.44 11.66 -8.92
C ASP A 30 3.16 12.43 -9.23
N ALA A 31 2.54 12.94 -8.17
CA ALA A 31 1.35 13.79 -8.25
C ALA A 31 1.39 14.80 -7.11
N GLY A 32 0.92 16.00 -7.38
CA GLY A 32 0.94 17.09 -6.41
C GLY A 32 -0.32 17.26 -5.58
N ASP A 33 -1.37 16.48 -5.85
CA ASP A 33 -2.62 16.51 -5.09
C ASP A 33 -3.28 15.14 -5.07
N GLY A 34 -4.31 15.00 -4.22
CA GLY A 34 -4.98 13.72 -4.02
C GLY A 34 -5.74 13.23 -5.23
N ALA A 35 -6.44 14.13 -5.92
CA ALA A 35 -7.23 13.77 -7.11
C ALA A 35 -6.34 13.28 -8.25
N SER A 36 -5.24 13.98 -8.53
CA SER A 36 -4.25 13.57 -9.54
C SER A 36 -3.57 12.26 -9.15
N GLY A 37 -3.26 12.08 -7.87
CA GLY A 37 -2.66 10.86 -7.35
C GLY A 37 -3.55 9.66 -7.56
N ALA A 38 -4.82 9.76 -7.18
CA ALA A 38 -5.80 8.71 -7.37
C ALA A 38 -6.00 8.39 -8.87
N ALA A 39 -6.11 9.42 -9.70
CA ALA A 39 -6.28 9.24 -11.14
C ALA A 39 -5.09 8.53 -11.78
N ARG A 40 -3.86 8.89 -11.39
CA ARG A 40 -2.65 8.25 -11.91
C ARG A 40 -2.54 6.79 -11.50
N ALA A 41 -2.91 6.47 -10.27
CA ALA A 41 -2.94 5.08 -9.80
C ALA A 41 -3.97 4.25 -10.55
N GLU A 42 -5.13 4.82 -10.82
CA GLU A 42 -6.22 4.13 -11.53
C GLU A 42 -5.92 3.95 -13.02
N GLU A 43 -5.17 4.87 -13.61
CA GLU A 43 -4.71 4.78 -15.01
C GLU A 43 -3.74 3.63 -15.21
N ALA A 44 -2.77 3.49 -14.30
CA ALA A 44 -1.78 2.42 -14.31
C ALA A 44 -1.41 2.09 -12.87
N GLU A 45 -1.88 0.96 -12.37
CA GLU A 45 -1.65 0.54 -10.98
C GLU A 45 -0.16 0.48 -10.66
N PRO A 46 0.32 1.28 -9.68
CA PRO A 46 1.71 1.18 -9.24
C PRO A 46 1.92 -0.05 -8.36
N ASP A 47 3.17 -0.41 -8.13
CA ASP A 47 3.52 -1.46 -7.18
C ASP A 47 3.51 -0.96 -5.73
N LEU A 48 3.74 0.33 -5.54
CA LEU A 48 3.75 0.99 -4.23
C LEU A 48 3.25 2.42 -4.35
N VAL A 49 2.70 2.95 -3.28
CA VAL A 49 2.33 4.36 -3.18
C VAL A 49 2.94 4.97 -1.92
N LEU A 50 3.63 6.08 -2.07
CA LEU A 50 4.02 6.96 -0.98
C LEU A 50 3.04 8.13 -0.96
N LEU A 51 2.32 8.31 0.11
CA LEU A 51 1.18 9.22 0.17
C LEU A 51 1.29 10.15 1.38
N ASP A 52 1.33 11.45 1.12
CA ASP A 52 1.31 12.46 2.18
C ASP A 52 -0.09 12.51 2.82
N LEU A 53 -0.11 12.45 4.14
CA LEU A 53 -1.35 12.54 4.90
C LEU A 53 -2.01 13.92 4.77
N MET A 54 -1.20 14.97 4.76
CA MET A 54 -1.66 16.36 4.82
C MET A 54 -1.68 17.00 3.44
N ILE A 55 -2.40 16.42 2.49
CA ILE A 55 -2.55 17.00 1.16
C ILE A 55 -3.77 17.93 1.16
N PRO A 56 -3.60 19.20 0.70
CA PRO A 56 -4.74 20.11 0.61
C PRO A 56 -5.70 19.72 -0.51
N GLY A 57 -6.94 20.18 -0.41
CA GLY A 57 -7.95 19.97 -1.43
C GLY A 57 -9.08 19.06 -0.97
N ALA A 58 -10.00 18.76 -1.89
CA ALA A 58 -11.20 18.00 -1.62
C ALA A 58 -10.91 16.51 -1.30
N LEU A 59 -9.80 15.98 -1.82
CA LEU A 59 -9.40 14.59 -1.60
C LEU A 59 -8.08 14.58 -0.83
N ASP A 60 -8.16 14.46 0.49
CA ASP A 60 -6.98 14.45 1.36
C ASP A 60 -6.29 13.06 1.39
N GLY A 61 -5.19 12.95 2.13
CA GLY A 61 -4.42 11.72 2.19
C GLY A 61 -5.21 10.51 2.68
N MET A 62 -6.04 10.67 3.69
CA MET A 62 -6.87 9.57 4.20
C MET A 62 -7.92 9.13 3.18
N ALA A 63 -8.53 10.08 2.48
CA ALA A 63 -9.52 9.78 1.43
C ALA A 63 -8.89 9.07 0.24
N VAL A 64 -7.68 9.46 -0.16
CA VAL A 64 -6.92 8.76 -1.21
C VAL A 64 -6.60 7.34 -0.77
N LEU A 65 -6.15 7.16 0.48
CA LEU A 65 -5.85 5.84 1.03
C LEU A 65 -7.08 4.92 0.96
N GLU A 66 -8.23 5.39 1.42
CA GLU A 66 -9.47 4.61 1.37
C GLU A 66 -9.83 4.23 -0.06
N ARG A 67 -9.74 5.16 -0.99
CA ARG A 67 -10.07 4.95 -2.40
C ARG A 67 -9.15 3.91 -3.04
N LEU A 68 -7.84 4.03 -2.79
CA LEU A 68 -6.86 3.09 -3.33
C LEU A 68 -7.03 1.69 -2.73
N ARG A 69 -7.30 1.59 -1.43
CA ARG A 69 -7.52 0.30 -0.77
C ARG A 69 -8.76 -0.42 -1.28
N ARG A 70 -9.82 0.30 -1.60
CA ARG A 70 -11.03 -0.31 -2.18
C ARG A 70 -10.77 -0.83 -3.58
N LYS A 71 -10.07 -0.06 -4.40
CA LYS A 71 -9.84 -0.42 -5.80
C LYS A 71 -8.71 -1.43 -5.97
N PHE A 72 -7.67 -1.33 -5.17
CA PHE A 72 -6.46 -2.16 -5.26
C PHE A 72 -6.14 -2.79 -3.90
N PRO A 73 -6.81 -3.89 -3.54
CA PRO A 73 -6.63 -4.48 -2.19
C PRO A 73 -5.20 -4.94 -1.89
N ASP A 74 -4.41 -5.27 -2.91
CA ASP A 74 -3.04 -5.75 -2.74
C ASP A 74 -1.99 -4.63 -2.80
N LEU A 75 -2.41 -3.41 -3.10
CA LEU A 75 -1.50 -2.27 -3.25
C LEU A 75 -1.02 -1.77 -1.89
N PRO A 76 0.28 -1.84 -1.60
CA PRO A 76 0.79 -1.26 -0.36
C PRO A 76 0.86 0.27 -0.46
N VAL A 77 0.37 0.93 0.57
CA VAL A 77 0.40 2.39 0.71
C VAL A 77 1.18 2.74 1.96
N ILE A 78 2.22 3.54 1.79
CA ILE A 78 3.03 4.07 2.88
C ILE A 78 2.64 5.53 3.07
N MET A 79 2.19 5.88 4.27
CA MET A 79 1.84 7.26 4.61
C MET A 79 3.06 8.05 5.05
N MET A 80 3.08 9.34 4.73
CA MET A 80 4.13 10.27 5.15
C MET A 80 3.47 11.47 5.83
N SER A 81 4.06 11.99 6.89
CA SER A 81 3.57 13.23 7.50
C SER A 81 4.62 13.90 8.37
N GLY A 82 4.59 15.24 8.37
CA GLY A 82 5.41 16.06 9.25
C GLY A 82 4.73 16.44 10.56
N ARG A 83 3.42 16.23 10.68
CA ARG A 83 2.64 16.71 11.83
C ARG A 83 1.60 15.73 12.35
N ALA A 84 1.66 14.48 11.93
CA ALA A 84 0.68 13.51 12.36
C ALA A 84 0.89 13.10 13.81
N GLY A 85 -0.20 13.00 14.54
CA GLY A 85 -0.21 12.42 15.86
C GLY A 85 -0.43 10.92 15.83
N LEU A 86 -0.39 10.29 17.01
CA LEU A 86 -0.64 8.85 17.15
C LEU A 86 -2.01 8.45 16.60
N ALA A 87 -3.03 9.28 16.83
CA ALA A 87 -4.39 9.01 16.34
C ALA A 87 -4.44 8.89 14.81
N ASP A 88 -3.71 9.74 14.10
CA ASP A 88 -3.65 9.69 12.64
C ASP A 88 -2.93 8.43 12.15
N ALA A 89 -1.85 8.04 12.80
CA ALA A 89 -1.13 6.82 12.47
C ALA A 89 -1.99 5.58 12.69
N VAL A 90 -2.74 5.53 13.79
CA VAL A 90 -3.68 4.44 14.10
C VAL A 90 -4.79 4.39 13.03
N LYS A 91 -5.37 5.53 12.71
CA LYS A 91 -6.42 5.60 11.68
C LYS A 91 -5.92 5.14 10.32
N ALA A 92 -4.74 5.61 9.90
CA ALA A 92 -4.13 5.20 8.63
C ALA A 92 -3.89 3.68 8.58
N THR A 93 -3.38 3.12 9.66
CA THR A 93 -3.14 1.67 9.77
C THR A 93 -4.45 0.88 9.67
N ARG A 94 -5.50 1.35 10.33
CA ARG A 94 -6.84 0.72 10.26
C ARG A 94 -7.42 0.78 8.84
N LEU A 95 -7.12 1.86 8.11
CA LEU A 95 -7.56 2.01 6.72
C LEU A 95 -6.69 1.20 5.74
N GLY A 96 -5.64 0.55 6.23
CA GLY A 96 -4.83 -0.37 5.46
C GLY A 96 -3.47 0.14 5.02
N ALA A 97 -2.99 1.26 5.55
CA ALA A 97 -1.62 1.70 5.32
C ALA A 97 -0.65 0.66 5.91
N VAL A 98 0.40 0.34 5.17
CA VAL A 98 1.37 -0.69 5.60
C VAL A 98 2.50 -0.13 6.44
N ASN A 99 2.73 1.19 6.37
CA ASN A 99 3.74 1.87 7.15
C ASN A 99 3.41 3.36 7.23
N PHE A 100 4.05 4.04 8.15
CA PHE A 100 3.87 5.46 8.39
C PHE A 100 5.24 6.09 8.65
N LEU A 101 5.67 7.01 7.78
CA LEU A 101 6.96 7.67 7.87
C LEU A 101 6.78 9.12 8.34
N GLU A 102 7.55 9.52 9.32
CA GLU A 102 7.58 10.91 9.78
C GLU A 102 8.58 11.71 8.94
N LYS A 103 8.18 12.94 8.59
CA LYS A 103 9.09 13.89 7.99
C LYS A 103 9.91 14.59 9.08
N PRO A 104 11.18 14.92 8.89
CA PRO A 104 11.94 14.79 7.65
C PRO A 104 12.29 13.33 7.34
N LEU A 105 12.15 12.95 6.08
CA LEU A 105 12.42 11.60 5.64
C LEU A 105 13.92 11.35 5.55
N THR A 106 14.35 10.15 5.96
CA THR A 106 15.75 9.73 5.79
C THR A 106 15.85 8.74 4.63
N PRO A 107 16.95 8.74 3.86
CA PRO A 107 17.12 7.76 2.78
C PRO A 107 16.98 6.32 3.25
N GLU A 108 17.59 5.98 4.38
CA GLU A 108 17.55 4.62 4.94
C GLU A 108 16.14 4.23 5.35
N GLY A 109 15.41 5.14 5.99
CA GLY A 109 14.03 4.91 6.41
C GLY A 109 13.09 4.67 5.24
N VAL A 110 13.22 5.48 4.19
CA VAL A 110 12.43 5.33 2.96
C VAL A 110 12.73 4.01 2.28
N LEU A 111 14.00 3.70 2.07
CA LEU A 111 14.39 2.47 1.37
C LEU A 111 13.99 1.21 2.13
N LEU A 112 14.12 1.22 3.44
CA LEU A 112 13.68 0.09 4.27
C LEU A 112 12.16 -0.12 4.17
N ALA A 113 11.40 0.96 4.27
CA ALA A 113 9.94 0.91 4.15
C ALA A 113 9.51 0.41 2.77
N MET A 114 10.19 0.83 1.71
CA MET A 114 9.92 0.40 0.34
C MET A 114 10.19 -1.09 0.17
N ALA A 115 11.33 -1.57 0.64
CA ALA A 115 11.68 -2.99 0.55
C ALA A 115 10.66 -3.87 1.28
N SER A 116 10.27 -3.50 2.49
CA SER A 116 9.28 -4.22 3.28
C SER A 116 7.90 -4.23 2.59
N ALA A 117 7.51 -3.11 2.00
CA ALA A 117 6.23 -2.99 1.30
C ALA A 117 6.19 -3.84 0.02
N LEU A 118 7.31 -3.93 -0.71
CA LEU A 118 7.41 -4.80 -1.90
C LEU A 118 7.28 -6.27 -1.52
N GLU A 119 7.94 -6.70 -0.46
CA GLU A 119 7.82 -8.07 0.05
C GLU A 119 6.37 -8.39 0.41
N LEU A 120 5.68 -7.45 1.06
CA LEU A 120 4.29 -7.60 1.43
C LEU A 120 3.39 -7.71 0.20
N ARG A 121 3.64 -6.92 -0.84
CA ARG A 121 2.88 -6.99 -2.10
C ARG A 121 3.02 -8.35 -2.76
N ILE A 122 4.24 -8.87 -2.83
CA ILE A 122 4.53 -10.19 -3.39
C ILE A 122 3.75 -11.25 -2.61
N ALA A 123 3.84 -11.23 -1.28
CA ALA A 123 3.13 -12.17 -0.41
C ALA A 123 1.60 -12.08 -0.58
N ARG A 124 1.05 -10.87 -0.68
CA ARG A 124 -0.38 -10.66 -0.90
C ARG A 124 -0.84 -11.19 -2.27
N ARG A 125 -0.06 -10.97 -3.32
CA ARG A 125 -0.35 -11.49 -4.66
C ARG A 125 -0.29 -13.01 -4.69
N GLU A 126 0.69 -13.62 -4.07
CA GLU A 126 0.79 -15.08 -3.95
C GLU A 126 -0.41 -15.65 -3.20
N ARG A 127 -0.82 -15.02 -2.10
CA ARG A 127 -1.99 -15.42 -1.33
C ARG A 127 -3.27 -15.32 -2.16
N THR A 128 -3.44 -14.25 -2.90
CA THR A 128 -4.61 -14.05 -3.77
C THR A 128 -4.65 -15.09 -4.86
N ALA A 129 -3.53 -15.38 -5.51
CA ALA A 129 -3.43 -16.41 -6.54
C ALA A 129 -3.75 -17.79 -5.97
N LEU A 130 -3.21 -18.13 -4.79
CA LEU A 130 -3.48 -19.39 -4.12
C LEU A 130 -4.96 -19.55 -3.76
N ARG A 131 -5.60 -18.50 -3.26
CA ARG A 131 -7.02 -18.50 -2.96
C ARG A 131 -7.87 -18.72 -4.22
N ALA A 132 -7.49 -18.09 -5.33
CA ALA A 132 -8.18 -18.29 -6.61
C ALA A 132 -8.07 -19.73 -7.08
N ASP A 133 -6.88 -20.34 -7.01
CA ASP A 133 -6.65 -21.74 -7.35
C ASP A 133 -7.46 -22.68 -6.46
N LEU A 134 -7.48 -22.43 -5.16
CA LEU A 134 -8.28 -23.21 -4.21
C LEU A 134 -9.79 -23.04 -4.47
N GLY A 135 -10.23 -21.85 -4.83
CA GLY A 135 -11.60 -21.58 -5.21
C GLY A 135 -12.01 -22.36 -6.45
N LEU A 136 -11.15 -22.39 -7.48
CA LEU A 136 -11.38 -23.18 -8.69
C LEU A 136 -11.42 -24.68 -8.38
N ALA A 137 -10.50 -25.17 -7.59
CA ALA A 137 -10.47 -26.58 -7.17
C ALA A 137 -11.74 -26.95 -6.37
N GLY A 138 -12.18 -26.08 -5.47
CA GLY A 138 -13.41 -26.25 -4.71
C GLY A 138 -14.65 -26.29 -5.61
N GLN A 139 -14.69 -25.44 -6.64
CA GLN A 139 -15.78 -25.44 -7.61
C GLN A 139 -15.81 -26.72 -8.44
N LEU A 140 -14.65 -27.22 -8.85
CA LEU A 140 -14.53 -28.44 -9.64
C LEU A 140 -14.94 -29.68 -8.84
N VAL A 141 -14.62 -29.72 -7.55
CA VAL A 141 -14.95 -30.83 -6.66
C VAL A 141 -16.35 -30.67 -6.07
N GLY A 142 -16.92 -29.47 -6.11
CA GLY A 142 -18.26 -29.18 -5.59
C GLY A 142 -18.35 -29.21 -4.06
N GLU A 143 -17.22 -29.10 -3.36
CA GLU A 143 -17.19 -29.13 -1.90
C GLU A 143 -16.70 -27.84 -1.28
N SER A 144 -17.53 -27.24 -0.43
CA SER A 144 -17.15 -26.13 0.41
C SER A 144 -16.48 -26.50 1.74
N PRO A 145 -16.62 -27.73 2.32
CA PRO A 145 -16.00 -28.07 3.61
C PRO A 145 -14.47 -27.90 3.65
N ALA A 146 -13.78 -28.25 2.57
CA ALA A 146 -12.33 -28.11 2.47
C ALA A 146 -11.88 -26.66 2.55
N MET A 147 -12.67 -25.74 1.97
CA MET A 147 -12.40 -24.30 2.04
C MET A 147 -12.63 -23.75 3.45
N ASP A 148 -13.66 -24.20 4.11
CA ASP A 148 -13.98 -23.81 5.48
C ASP A 148 -12.91 -24.26 6.45
N ASP A 149 -12.40 -25.49 6.30
CA ASP A 149 -11.29 -26.00 7.10
C ASP A 149 -10.02 -25.18 6.89
N LEU A 150 -9.71 -24.81 5.67
CA LEU A 150 -8.55 -23.97 5.35
C LEU A 150 -8.69 -22.59 5.98
N ARG A 151 -9.86 -21.99 5.91
CA ARG A 151 -10.14 -20.70 6.54
C ARG A 151 -10.00 -20.78 8.06
N ALA A 152 -10.46 -21.85 8.67
CA ALA A 152 -10.31 -22.09 10.10
C ALA A 152 -8.83 -22.19 10.49
N MET A 153 -8.03 -22.87 9.70
CA MET A 153 -6.58 -22.96 9.91
C MET A 153 -5.91 -21.60 9.82
N ILE A 154 -6.24 -20.80 8.82
CA ILE A 154 -5.71 -19.45 8.65
C ILE A 154 -6.11 -18.55 9.82
N ALA A 155 -7.35 -18.63 10.27
CA ALA A 155 -7.84 -17.88 11.43
C ALA A 155 -7.10 -18.27 12.71
N GLN A 156 -6.81 -19.55 12.92
CA GLN A 156 -6.02 -20.03 14.07
C GLN A 156 -4.60 -19.49 14.03
N ILE A 157 -3.93 -19.54 12.88
CA ILE A 157 -2.58 -18.99 12.72
C ILE A 157 -2.57 -17.50 13.02
N GLY A 158 -3.54 -16.75 12.51
CA GLY A 158 -3.67 -15.32 12.79
C GLY A 158 -3.86 -15.02 14.27
N ARG A 159 -4.62 -15.84 14.99
CA ARG A 159 -4.83 -15.71 16.44
C ARG A 159 -3.60 -16.04 17.25
N ALA A 160 -2.80 -17.01 16.79
CA ALA A 160 -1.58 -17.41 17.48
C ALA A 160 -0.49 -16.34 17.46
N HIS A 161 -0.57 -15.39 16.53
CA HIS A 161 0.38 -14.31 16.40
C HIS A 161 -0.05 -13.00 17.08
N VAL A 162 -1.16 -12.98 17.74
CA VAL A 162 -1.67 -11.79 18.47
C VAL A 162 -1.12 -11.71 19.89
#